data_5b14562aa158865c0a88620ace34feea
#
_entry.id   5b14562aa158865c0a88620ace34feea
#
_cell.length_a   1.000
_cell.length_b   1.000
_cell.length_c   1.000
_cell.angle_alpha   90.00
_cell.angle_beta   90.00
_cell.angle_gamma   90.00
#
_symmetry.space_group_name_H-M   'P 1'
#
loop_
_entity.id
_entity.type
_entity.pdbx_description
1 polymer ?
#
loop_
_entity_poly.entity_id
_entity_poly.type
_entity_poly.pdbx_seq_one_letter_code
_entity_poly.pdbx_strand_id
1 'polypeptide(L)'
;MDAIHSVNKLQVFYRDQRVGTISRTPDNTRCTFEYAPEWLSHGFSISPLQLPLRADLFIAEPTPFYGNFGIFEDSLPDGYGRFLLNRMLRQHGIDELSLTPLQRLAIVGSSGMGALRYEPEMMPAEQFLLPELNTLQQMALDVLAEKTTEGADTLYLSSGNSGGCRPKCLYHDEDGQWLVKFRHTYDPMDMGVQEYHCNQLARRCGIEVPDFKLLSDTYFASKRFDISSDGRPLHMATAAALLNENIYPPKTDYKVLLALTGYITQSPTEVEQMFRRMVFNVLIGNKDDHAKNFSFVHLD
;
A
#
# COMPACT_ATOMS: atom_id res chain seq x y z
N MET A 1 -4.85 -26.24 2.90
CA MET A 1 -4.05 -25.59 3.96
C MET A 1 -2.55 -25.85 3.80
N ASP A 2 -2.12 -27.03 3.45
CA ASP A 2 -0.68 -27.36 3.29
C ASP A 2 0.03 -26.57 2.18
N ALA A 3 -0.71 -26.12 1.17
CA ALA A 3 -0.14 -25.39 0.04
C ALA A 3 0.47 -24.03 0.42
N ILE A 4 -0.15 -23.25 1.32
CA ILE A 4 0.38 -21.94 1.74
C ILE A 4 1.70 -22.12 2.48
N HIS A 5 1.78 -23.08 3.40
CA HIS A 5 3.00 -23.33 4.19
C HIS A 5 4.17 -23.88 3.36
N SER A 6 3.92 -24.38 2.15
CA SER A 6 4.97 -24.86 1.22
C SER A 6 5.62 -23.74 0.42
N VAL A 7 5.08 -22.50 0.46
CA VAL A 7 5.62 -21.36 -0.31
C VAL A 7 6.91 -20.86 0.33
N ASN A 8 8.04 -21.11 -0.35
CA ASN A 8 9.37 -20.66 0.04
C ASN A 8 10.04 -19.78 -1.02
N LYS A 9 9.38 -19.61 -2.15
CA LYS A 9 9.87 -18.85 -3.31
C LYS A 9 8.69 -18.28 -4.08
N LEU A 10 8.79 -17.01 -4.52
CA LEU A 10 7.83 -16.36 -5.38
C LEU A 10 8.54 -15.70 -6.57
N GLN A 11 7.87 -15.71 -7.71
CA GLN A 11 8.23 -14.87 -8.84
C GLN A 11 7.57 -13.51 -8.62
N VAL A 12 8.33 -12.44 -8.85
CA VAL A 12 7.85 -11.06 -8.76
C VAL A 12 7.67 -10.53 -10.19
N PHE A 13 6.51 -9.96 -10.47
CA PHE A 13 6.18 -9.39 -11.75
C PHE A 13 5.83 -7.91 -11.62
N TYR A 14 6.17 -7.15 -12.63
CA TYR A 14 5.67 -5.83 -12.90
C TYR A 14 4.85 -5.90 -14.19
N ARG A 15 3.54 -5.73 -14.08
CA ARG A 15 2.62 -6.04 -15.19
C ARG A 15 2.84 -7.50 -15.66
N ASP A 16 3.18 -7.71 -16.93
CA ASP A 16 3.44 -9.04 -17.49
C ASP A 16 4.93 -9.41 -17.58
N GLN A 17 5.80 -8.55 -17.05
CA GLN A 17 7.24 -8.76 -17.08
C GLN A 17 7.74 -9.29 -15.74
N ARG A 18 8.53 -10.36 -15.79
CA ARG A 18 9.17 -10.90 -14.60
C ARG A 18 10.29 -9.97 -14.14
N VAL A 19 10.14 -9.40 -12.95
CA VAL A 19 11.14 -8.55 -12.29
C VAL A 19 12.26 -9.37 -11.69
N GLY A 20 11.90 -10.47 -11.02
CA GLY A 20 12.88 -11.26 -10.29
C GLY A 20 12.25 -12.35 -9.46
N THR A 21 13.03 -12.83 -8.50
CA THR A 21 12.63 -13.88 -7.58
C THR A 21 12.90 -13.48 -6.15
N ILE A 22 11.90 -13.63 -5.29
CA ILE A 22 12.04 -13.53 -3.84
C ILE A 22 12.00 -14.93 -3.22
N SER A 23 12.92 -15.22 -2.30
CA SER A 23 13.04 -16.51 -1.63
C SER A 23 13.35 -16.32 -0.15
N ARG A 24 13.35 -17.41 0.63
CA ARG A 24 13.81 -17.39 2.02
C ARG A 24 15.27 -17.84 2.10
N THR A 25 16.01 -17.29 3.06
CA THR A 25 17.33 -17.83 3.46
C THR A 25 17.20 -19.26 3.98
N PRO A 26 18.26 -20.08 3.93
CA PRO A 26 18.20 -21.48 4.40
C PRO A 26 17.76 -21.65 5.87
N ASP A 27 18.06 -20.66 6.73
CA ASP A 27 17.63 -20.61 8.13
C ASP A 27 16.18 -20.08 8.31
N ASN A 28 15.52 -19.77 7.19
CA ASN A 28 14.15 -19.26 7.13
C ASN A 28 13.90 -17.96 7.96
N THR A 29 14.93 -17.16 8.18
CA THR A 29 14.82 -15.92 8.97
C THR A 29 14.61 -14.66 8.12
N ARG A 30 15.17 -14.63 6.89
CA ARG A 30 15.17 -13.45 6.03
C ARG A 30 14.76 -13.79 4.60
N CYS A 31 14.28 -12.77 3.89
CA CYS A 31 14.06 -12.86 2.44
C CYS A 31 15.34 -12.55 1.68
N THR A 32 15.48 -13.19 0.53
CA THR A 32 16.49 -12.88 -0.49
C THR A 32 15.78 -12.47 -1.77
N PHE A 33 16.41 -11.63 -2.56
CA PHE A 33 15.88 -11.22 -3.86
C PHE A 33 16.99 -11.17 -4.91
N GLU A 34 16.68 -11.62 -6.11
CA GLU A 34 17.52 -11.48 -7.30
C GLU A 34 16.69 -11.02 -8.49
N TYR A 35 17.22 -10.08 -9.25
CA TYR A 35 16.58 -9.64 -10.50
C TYR A 35 16.66 -10.70 -11.59
N ALA A 36 15.63 -10.81 -12.41
CA ALA A 36 15.66 -11.63 -13.61
C ALA A 36 16.65 -11.03 -14.65
N PRO A 37 17.39 -11.85 -15.40
CA PRO A 37 18.31 -11.35 -16.42
C PRO A 37 17.65 -10.43 -17.46
N GLU A 38 16.41 -10.78 -17.84
CA GLU A 38 15.61 -9.99 -18.79
C GLU A 38 15.28 -8.62 -18.22
N TRP A 39 14.93 -8.53 -16.92
CA TRP A 39 14.64 -7.29 -16.24
C TRP A 39 15.88 -6.40 -16.09
N LEU A 40 17.04 -7.00 -15.83
CA LEU A 40 18.32 -6.27 -15.76
C LEU A 40 18.66 -5.53 -17.06
N SER A 41 18.18 -6.03 -18.20
CA SER A 41 18.47 -5.45 -19.52
C SER A 41 17.60 -4.25 -19.88
N HIS A 42 16.37 -4.18 -19.38
CA HIS A 42 15.35 -3.20 -19.84
C HIS A 42 14.52 -2.60 -18.72
N GLY A 43 14.64 -3.13 -17.51
CA GLY A 43 13.85 -2.72 -16.35
C GLY A 43 14.46 -1.53 -15.61
N PHE A 44 13.88 -1.27 -14.47
CA PHE A 44 14.32 -0.25 -13.53
C PHE A 44 14.51 -0.85 -12.13
N SER A 45 15.19 -0.12 -11.23
CA SER A 45 15.28 -0.52 -9.82
C SER A 45 13.94 -0.34 -9.13
N ILE A 46 13.36 -1.44 -8.61
CA ILE A 46 12.10 -1.37 -7.86
C ILE A 46 12.24 -0.73 -6.48
N SER A 47 13.47 -0.58 -5.99
CA SER A 47 13.81 0.13 -4.74
C SER A 47 15.24 0.65 -4.84
N PRO A 48 15.47 1.88 -5.35
CA PRO A 48 16.81 2.37 -5.69
C PRO A 48 17.83 2.31 -4.56
N LEU A 49 17.39 2.48 -3.32
CA LEU A 49 18.28 2.44 -2.16
C LEU A 49 18.55 1.03 -1.64
N GLN A 50 17.56 0.12 -1.72
CA GLN A 50 17.65 -1.21 -1.13
C GLN A 50 17.95 -2.30 -2.16
N LEU A 51 17.45 -2.15 -3.37
CA LEU A 51 17.55 -3.11 -4.47
C LEU A 51 18.00 -2.40 -5.76
N PRO A 52 19.21 -1.81 -5.81
CA PRO A 52 19.73 -1.20 -7.03
C PRO A 52 19.74 -2.22 -8.17
N LEU A 53 19.48 -1.76 -9.41
CA LEU A 53 19.39 -2.63 -10.59
C LEU A 53 20.75 -3.19 -10.97
N ARG A 54 21.09 -4.36 -10.44
CA ARG A 54 22.33 -5.09 -10.72
C ARG A 54 22.17 -6.58 -10.45
N ALA A 55 23.04 -7.40 -11.04
CA ALA A 55 23.02 -8.86 -10.93
C ALA A 55 23.66 -9.32 -9.60
N ASP A 56 22.94 -9.10 -8.50
CA ASP A 56 23.35 -9.51 -7.15
C ASP A 56 22.23 -10.30 -6.47
N LEU A 57 22.61 -11.13 -5.50
CA LEU A 57 21.69 -11.69 -4.53
C LEU A 57 21.60 -10.74 -3.34
N PHE A 58 20.47 -10.04 -3.22
CA PHE A 58 20.19 -9.18 -2.10
C PHE A 58 19.64 -9.99 -0.92
N ILE A 59 20.01 -9.63 0.30
CA ILE A 59 19.51 -10.25 1.52
C ILE A 59 18.88 -9.15 2.38
N ALA A 60 17.63 -9.33 2.78
CA ALA A 60 16.92 -8.36 3.59
C ALA A 60 17.53 -8.24 5.00
N GLU A 61 17.48 -7.03 5.56
CA GLU A 61 17.84 -6.82 6.95
C GLU A 61 16.81 -7.46 7.89
N PRO A 62 17.21 -7.90 9.10
CA PRO A 62 16.27 -8.49 10.06
C PRO A 62 15.18 -7.51 10.51
N THR A 63 15.51 -6.23 10.56
CA THR A 63 14.64 -5.13 10.99
C THR A 63 14.66 -4.02 9.95
N PRO A 64 13.59 -3.24 9.82
CA PRO A 64 12.36 -3.19 10.63
C PRO A 64 11.28 -4.19 10.17
N PHE A 65 11.41 -4.81 9.01
CA PHE A 65 10.34 -5.56 8.33
C PHE A 65 10.43 -7.08 8.53
N TYR A 66 10.95 -7.52 9.68
CA TYR A 66 10.99 -8.94 10.07
C TYR A 66 11.68 -9.84 9.02
N GLY A 67 12.77 -9.33 8.43
CA GLY A 67 13.53 -10.03 7.41
C GLY A 67 12.90 -9.96 6.00
N ASN A 68 11.95 -9.06 5.76
CA ASN A 68 11.44 -8.71 4.45
C ASN A 68 12.10 -7.43 3.92
N PHE A 69 12.02 -7.19 2.61
CA PHE A 69 12.38 -5.90 2.03
C PHE A 69 11.20 -4.92 2.14
N GLY A 70 11.49 -3.65 2.41
CA GLY A 70 10.46 -2.62 2.53
C GLY A 70 9.55 -2.51 1.31
N ILE A 71 10.10 -2.64 0.10
CA ILE A 71 9.30 -2.58 -1.13
C ILE A 71 8.27 -3.73 -1.22
N PHE A 72 8.57 -4.91 -0.74
CA PHE A 72 7.63 -6.02 -0.69
C PHE A 72 6.70 -5.90 0.52
N GLU A 73 7.13 -5.24 1.60
CA GLU A 73 6.25 -4.92 2.72
C GLU A 73 5.19 -3.88 2.33
N ASP A 74 5.49 -2.98 1.38
CA ASP A 74 4.50 -2.04 0.82
C ASP A 74 3.36 -2.73 0.06
N SER A 75 3.59 -3.94 -0.45
CA SER A 75 2.54 -4.75 -1.07
C SER A 75 1.65 -5.46 -0.06
N LEU A 76 2.06 -5.56 1.20
CA LEU A 76 1.27 -6.18 2.25
C LEU A 76 0.29 -5.18 2.87
N PRO A 77 -0.92 -5.63 3.24
CA PRO A 77 -1.86 -4.76 3.92
C PRO A 77 -1.34 -4.32 5.28
N ASP A 78 -1.60 -3.07 5.65
CA ASP A 78 -1.33 -2.54 6.98
C ASP A 78 -2.62 -2.08 7.67
N GLY A 79 -2.53 -1.66 8.92
CA GLY A 79 -3.64 -1.10 9.67
C GLY A 79 -4.95 -1.86 9.47
N TYR A 80 -5.93 -1.20 8.84
CA TYR A 80 -7.25 -1.77 8.59
C TYR A 80 -7.22 -3.00 7.68
N GLY A 81 -6.44 -2.96 6.60
CA GLY A 81 -6.31 -4.11 5.68
C GLY A 81 -5.74 -5.34 6.37
N ARG A 82 -4.72 -5.18 7.21
CA ARG A 82 -4.13 -6.28 8.01
C ARG A 82 -5.13 -6.84 9.01
N PHE A 83 -5.89 -5.99 9.66
CA PHE A 83 -6.96 -6.42 10.57
C PHE A 83 -7.99 -7.30 9.87
N LEU A 84 -8.45 -6.89 8.67
CA LEU A 84 -9.39 -7.69 7.87
C LEU A 84 -8.78 -9.01 7.39
N LEU A 85 -7.56 -8.97 6.84
CA LEU A 85 -6.85 -10.16 6.39
C LEU A 85 -6.70 -11.18 7.53
N ASN A 86 -6.29 -10.75 8.71
CA ASN A 86 -6.13 -11.64 9.84
C ASN A 86 -7.47 -12.27 10.26
N ARG A 87 -8.57 -11.52 10.23
CA ARG A 87 -9.92 -12.08 10.51
C ARG A 87 -10.34 -13.11 9.46
N MET A 88 -10.16 -12.79 8.19
CA MET A 88 -10.44 -13.71 7.09
C MET A 88 -9.63 -15.01 7.22
N LEU A 89 -8.32 -14.92 7.49
CA LEU A 89 -7.46 -16.08 7.67
C LEU A 89 -7.94 -16.98 8.83
N ARG A 90 -8.30 -16.40 9.97
CA ARG A 90 -8.85 -17.15 11.12
C ARG A 90 -10.17 -17.83 10.78
N GLN A 91 -11.06 -17.20 10.02
CA GLN A 91 -12.31 -17.82 9.56
C GLN A 91 -12.05 -19.06 8.68
N HIS A 92 -10.96 -19.01 7.89
CA HIS A 92 -10.49 -20.15 7.07
C HIS A 92 -9.59 -21.14 7.85
N GLY A 93 -9.44 -20.97 9.17
CA GLY A 93 -8.66 -21.87 10.02
C GLY A 93 -7.14 -21.72 9.82
N ILE A 94 -6.67 -20.58 9.34
CA ILE A 94 -5.25 -20.28 9.15
C ILE A 94 -4.79 -19.38 10.30
N ASP A 95 -3.74 -19.82 11.01
CA ASP A 95 -3.07 -19.00 12.01
C ASP A 95 -2.20 -17.96 11.33
N GLU A 96 -2.63 -16.71 11.39
CA GLU A 96 -1.93 -15.58 10.77
C GLU A 96 -0.53 -15.33 11.37
N LEU A 97 -0.28 -15.79 12.60
CA LEU A 97 1.03 -15.63 13.24
C LEU A 97 2.06 -16.63 12.73
N SER A 98 1.61 -17.75 12.17
CA SER A 98 2.48 -18.76 11.58
C SER A 98 2.99 -18.41 10.18
N LEU A 99 2.39 -17.40 9.53
CA LEU A 99 2.70 -17.05 8.15
C LEU A 99 3.97 -16.20 8.02
N THR A 100 4.88 -16.67 7.17
CA THR A 100 6.07 -15.91 6.76
C THR A 100 5.70 -14.73 5.83
N PRO A 101 6.59 -13.73 5.64
CA PRO A 101 6.36 -12.66 4.67
C PRO A 101 6.05 -13.16 3.26
N LEU A 102 6.74 -14.20 2.78
CA LEU A 102 6.48 -14.77 1.45
C LEU A 102 5.07 -15.36 1.34
N GLN A 103 4.62 -16.09 2.36
CA GLN A 103 3.28 -16.66 2.37
C GLN A 103 2.20 -15.58 2.38
N ARG A 104 2.44 -14.46 3.09
CA ARG A 104 1.57 -13.28 3.03
C ARG A 104 1.56 -12.63 1.65
N LEU A 105 2.72 -12.51 0.99
CA LEU A 105 2.81 -12.01 -0.39
C LEU A 105 2.09 -12.94 -1.38
N ALA A 106 2.17 -14.26 -1.20
CA ALA A 106 1.42 -15.22 -2.01
C ALA A 106 -0.10 -15.10 -1.84
N ILE A 107 -0.57 -14.74 -0.64
CA ILE A 107 -1.99 -14.46 -0.38
C ILE A 107 -2.42 -13.17 -1.06
N VAL A 108 -1.58 -12.14 -1.01
CA VAL A 108 -1.84 -10.87 -1.71
C VAL A 108 -1.87 -11.06 -3.22
N GLY A 109 -0.92 -11.83 -3.77
CA GLY A 109 -0.84 -12.16 -5.19
C GLY A 109 -0.87 -10.93 -6.08
N SER A 110 -1.99 -10.74 -6.79
CA SER A 110 -2.25 -9.63 -7.71
C SER A 110 -3.11 -8.50 -7.10
N SER A 111 -3.62 -8.66 -5.87
CA SER A 111 -4.54 -7.70 -5.23
C SER A 111 -3.84 -6.52 -4.53
N GLY A 112 -2.50 -6.47 -4.52
CA GLY A 112 -1.71 -5.43 -3.88
C GLY A 112 -1.92 -4.03 -4.47
N MET A 113 -1.62 -2.99 -3.68
CA MET A 113 -1.47 -1.63 -4.20
C MET A 113 -0.17 -1.52 -5.00
N GLY A 114 -0.15 -0.61 -5.97
CA GLY A 114 0.96 -0.48 -6.92
C GLY A 114 0.91 -1.56 -8.00
N ALA A 115 2.05 -1.87 -8.61
CA ALA A 115 2.11 -2.70 -9.81
C ALA A 115 2.84 -4.03 -9.65
N LEU A 116 3.33 -4.37 -8.45
CA LEU A 116 4.00 -5.65 -8.22
C LEU A 116 2.99 -6.76 -7.99
N ARG A 117 3.20 -7.91 -8.64
CA ARG A 117 2.44 -9.15 -8.52
C ARG A 117 3.34 -10.28 -8.06
N TYR A 118 2.77 -11.27 -7.38
CA TYR A 118 3.49 -12.40 -6.81
C TYR A 118 2.89 -13.73 -7.25
N GLU A 119 3.72 -14.62 -7.77
CA GLU A 119 3.30 -15.96 -8.21
C GLU A 119 4.15 -17.05 -7.54
N PRO A 120 3.54 -18.18 -7.07
CA PRO A 120 2.13 -18.52 -7.17
C PRO A 120 1.24 -17.65 -6.28
N GLU A 121 0.06 -17.30 -6.79
CA GLU A 121 -1.00 -16.65 -6.04
C GLU A 121 -1.84 -17.69 -5.31
N MET A 122 -2.04 -17.52 -3.99
CA MET A 122 -2.72 -18.52 -3.16
C MET A 122 -4.19 -18.19 -2.90
N MET A 123 -4.60 -16.94 -3.13
CA MET A 123 -5.97 -16.49 -3.03
C MET A 123 -6.28 -15.58 -4.23
N PRO A 124 -6.60 -16.15 -5.40
CA PRO A 124 -6.94 -15.37 -6.57
C PRO A 124 -8.16 -14.49 -6.28
N ALA A 125 -8.12 -13.27 -6.80
CA ALA A 125 -9.21 -12.32 -6.61
C ALA A 125 -10.50 -12.88 -7.22
N GLU A 126 -11.49 -13.15 -6.40
CA GLU A 126 -12.84 -13.49 -6.87
C GLU A 126 -13.53 -12.20 -7.34
N GLN A 127 -14.22 -12.29 -8.47
CA GLN A 127 -15.10 -11.20 -8.89
C GLN A 127 -16.33 -11.19 -7.97
N PHE A 128 -16.51 -10.11 -7.26
CA PHE A 128 -17.70 -9.90 -6.45
C PHE A 128 -18.34 -8.55 -6.79
N LEU A 129 -19.65 -8.46 -6.60
CA LEU A 129 -20.36 -7.20 -6.73
C LEU A 129 -20.10 -6.35 -5.48
N LEU A 130 -19.57 -5.15 -5.69
CA LEU A 130 -19.35 -4.20 -4.60
C LEU A 130 -20.71 -3.79 -4.00
N PRO A 131 -20.94 -3.99 -2.69
CA PRO A 131 -22.15 -3.48 -2.04
C PRO A 131 -22.20 -1.94 -2.09
N GLU A 132 -23.39 -1.38 -1.85
CA GLU A 132 -23.53 0.08 -1.72
C GLU A 132 -22.64 0.64 -0.61
N LEU A 133 -22.14 1.87 -0.78
CA LEU A 133 -21.19 2.51 0.14
C LEU A 133 -21.71 2.58 1.58
N ASN A 134 -23.02 2.87 1.76
CA ASN A 134 -23.64 2.88 3.09
C ASN A 134 -23.59 1.49 3.76
N THR A 135 -23.81 0.43 2.99
CA THR A 135 -23.73 -0.96 3.47
C THR A 135 -22.29 -1.29 3.87
N LEU A 136 -21.31 -0.96 3.02
CA LEU A 136 -19.88 -1.19 3.32
C LEU A 136 -19.44 -0.43 4.56
N GLN A 137 -19.86 0.84 4.73
CA GLN A 137 -19.56 1.60 5.93
C GLN A 137 -20.14 0.96 7.18
N GLN A 138 -21.41 0.53 7.13
CA GLN A 138 -22.05 -0.11 8.29
C GLN A 138 -21.37 -1.43 8.64
N MET A 139 -21.07 -2.27 7.64
CA MET A 139 -20.30 -3.51 7.82
C MET A 139 -18.94 -3.23 8.47
N ALA A 140 -18.21 -2.21 7.98
CA ALA A 140 -16.93 -1.84 8.53
C ALA A 140 -17.03 -1.40 10.01
N LEU A 141 -18.04 -0.60 10.35
CA LEU A 141 -18.28 -0.16 11.73
C LEU A 141 -18.64 -1.34 12.65
N ASP A 142 -19.44 -2.28 12.20
CA ASP A 142 -19.85 -3.44 13.00
C ASP A 142 -18.69 -4.42 13.21
N VAL A 143 -17.84 -4.63 12.20
CA VAL A 143 -16.62 -5.43 12.30
C VAL A 143 -15.58 -4.77 13.21
N LEU A 144 -15.40 -3.45 13.12
CA LEU A 144 -14.49 -2.69 14.01
C LEU A 144 -14.97 -2.63 15.45
N ALA A 145 -16.29 -2.60 15.66
CA ALA A 145 -16.90 -2.64 17.00
C ALA A 145 -16.99 -4.07 17.57
N GLU A 146 -16.42 -5.06 16.88
CA GLU A 146 -16.44 -6.49 17.26
C GLU A 146 -17.84 -7.08 17.47
N LYS A 147 -18.86 -6.47 16.85
CA LYS A 147 -20.25 -6.98 16.91
C LYS A 147 -20.46 -8.21 16.04
N THR A 148 -19.69 -8.34 14.96
CA THR A 148 -19.74 -9.47 14.03
C THR A 148 -18.36 -9.75 13.45
N THR A 149 -18.16 -10.98 13.00
CA THR A 149 -17.02 -11.38 12.14
C THR A 149 -17.48 -11.55 10.69
N GLU A 150 -18.77 -11.57 10.43
CA GLU A 150 -19.31 -11.70 9.07
C GLU A 150 -18.99 -10.45 8.25
N GLY A 151 -18.72 -10.65 6.96
CA GLY A 151 -18.41 -9.58 6.03
C GLY A 151 -16.94 -9.12 6.01
N ALA A 152 -16.05 -9.70 6.82
CA ALA A 152 -14.64 -9.39 6.79
C ALA A 152 -14.01 -9.68 5.41
N ASP A 153 -14.41 -10.77 4.76
CA ASP A 153 -13.98 -11.16 3.42
C ASP A 153 -14.40 -10.13 2.38
N THR A 154 -15.68 -9.72 2.40
CA THR A 154 -16.20 -8.68 1.51
C THR A 154 -15.48 -7.36 1.71
N LEU A 155 -15.25 -6.95 2.96
CA LEU A 155 -14.50 -5.73 3.27
C LEU A 155 -13.04 -5.82 2.82
N TYR A 156 -12.38 -6.95 3.03
CA TYR A 156 -11.01 -7.17 2.58
C TYR A 156 -10.90 -7.09 1.06
N LEU A 157 -11.75 -7.83 0.34
CA LEU A 157 -11.78 -7.83 -1.12
C LEU A 157 -12.15 -6.45 -1.70
N SER A 158 -13.05 -5.70 -1.03
CA SER A 158 -13.43 -4.35 -1.46
C SER A 158 -12.36 -3.31 -1.19
N SER A 159 -11.57 -3.45 -0.12
CA SER A 159 -10.54 -2.47 0.25
C SER A 159 -9.23 -2.63 -0.52
N GLY A 160 -9.01 -3.79 -1.13
CA GLY A 160 -7.68 -4.17 -1.61
C GLY A 160 -6.66 -4.11 -0.46
N ASN A 161 -5.38 -4.10 -0.80
CA ASN A 161 -4.31 -3.95 0.18
C ASN A 161 -3.92 -2.47 0.40
N SER A 162 -4.90 -1.55 0.35
CA SER A 162 -4.66 -0.12 0.59
C SER A 162 -4.21 0.14 2.02
N GLY A 163 -3.14 0.92 2.17
CA GLY A 163 -2.55 1.25 3.47
C GLY A 163 -3.41 2.14 4.36
N GLY A 164 -3.05 2.23 5.65
CA GLY A 164 -3.67 3.10 6.65
C GLY A 164 -4.71 2.41 7.54
N CYS A 165 -5.09 3.10 8.63
CA CYS A 165 -5.90 2.52 9.70
C CYS A 165 -7.42 2.70 9.53
N ARG A 166 -7.87 3.65 8.70
CA ARG A 166 -9.30 3.90 8.51
C ARG A 166 -9.92 2.95 7.48
N PRO A 167 -11.20 2.58 7.68
CA PRO A 167 -11.95 1.80 6.70
C PRO A 167 -12.01 2.50 5.35
N LYS A 168 -11.94 1.72 4.29
CA LYS A 168 -11.96 2.22 2.91
C LYS A 168 -12.37 1.15 1.94
N CYS A 169 -12.73 1.54 0.72
CA CYS A 169 -12.92 0.62 -0.38
C CYS A 169 -12.39 1.20 -1.70
N LEU A 170 -12.10 0.30 -2.62
CA LEU A 170 -11.87 0.66 -4.02
C LEU A 170 -13.23 0.79 -4.71
N TYR A 171 -13.40 1.86 -5.45
CA TYR A 171 -14.63 2.19 -6.16
C TYR A 171 -14.29 2.55 -7.60
N HIS A 172 -15.13 2.15 -8.53
CA HIS A 172 -14.95 2.43 -9.95
C HIS A 172 -16.21 3.06 -10.52
N ASP A 173 -16.05 4.13 -11.27
CA ASP A 173 -17.10 4.76 -12.07
C ASP A 173 -16.57 5.21 -13.43
N GLU A 174 -17.35 5.98 -14.19
CA GLU A 174 -16.99 6.50 -15.52
C GLU A 174 -15.77 7.43 -15.52
N ASP A 175 -15.47 8.09 -14.38
CA ASP A 175 -14.32 8.97 -14.21
C ASP A 175 -13.03 8.22 -13.84
N GLY A 176 -13.11 6.93 -13.49
CA GLY A 176 -11.96 6.06 -13.19
C GLY A 176 -12.02 5.34 -11.85
N GLN A 177 -10.84 5.08 -11.28
CA GLN A 177 -10.68 4.31 -10.05
C GLN A 177 -10.44 5.24 -8.86
N TRP A 178 -11.17 5.01 -7.78
CA TRP A 178 -11.20 5.84 -6.58
C TRP A 178 -10.89 5.01 -5.34
N LEU A 179 -10.22 5.62 -4.38
CA LEU A 179 -10.13 5.15 -3.01
C LEU A 179 -11.14 5.94 -2.18
N VAL A 180 -12.19 5.26 -1.72
CA VAL A 180 -13.25 5.86 -0.90
C VAL A 180 -12.96 5.57 0.55
N LYS A 181 -12.93 6.62 1.39
CA LYS A 181 -12.67 6.50 2.82
C LYS A 181 -13.96 6.57 3.62
N PHE A 182 -14.08 5.67 4.59
CA PHE A 182 -15.15 5.64 5.57
C PHE A 182 -14.65 6.14 6.92
N ARG A 183 -15.56 6.64 7.75
CA ARG A 183 -15.23 7.00 9.12
C ARG A 183 -14.95 5.76 9.98
N HIS A 184 -14.09 5.90 10.97
CA HIS A 184 -13.91 4.93 12.03
C HIS A 184 -14.97 5.14 13.14
N THR A 185 -15.10 4.22 14.08
CA THR A 185 -16.07 4.30 15.19
C THR A 185 -15.90 5.54 16.07
N TYR A 186 -14.69 6.07 16.18
CA TYR A 186 -14.37 7.26 16.97
C TYR A 186 -14.29 8.57 16.13
N ASP A 187 -14.40 8.48 14.81
CA ASP A 187 -14.37 9.66 13.95
C ASP A 187 -15.73 10.40 13.98
N PRO A 188 -15.75 11.73 13.81
CA PRO A 188 -16.98 12.49 13.65
C PRO A 188 -17.75 12.05 12.40
N MET A 189 -19.04 12.37 12.37
CA MET A 189 -19.95 11.98 11.27
C MET A 189 -19.59 12.63 9.93
N ASP A 190 -19.00 13.81 9.96
CA ASP A 190 -18.61 14.63 8.81
C ASP A 190 -17.13 14.48 8.42
N MET A 191 -16.45 13.40 8.86
CA MET A 191 -15.02 13.18 8.59
C MET A 191 -14.69 13.25 7.10
N GLY A 192 -15.52 12.68 6.22
CA GLY A 192 -15.29 12.73 4.77
C GLY A 192 -15.40 14.16 4.21
N VAL A 193 -16.33 14.96 4.75
CA VAL A 193 -16.49 16.38 4.37
C VAL A 193 -15.28 17.18 4.84
N GLN A 194 -14.79 16.93 6.05
CA GLN A 194 -13.58 17.59 6.57
C GLN A 194 -12.37 17.27 5.69
N GLU A 195 -12.18 15.98 5.31
CA GLU A 195 -11.10 15.57 4.44
C GLU A 195 -11.19 16.21 3.04
N TYR A 196 -12.39 16.33 2.50
CA TYR A 196 -12.66 17.06 1.25
C TYR A 196 -12.23 18.54 1.34
N HIS A 197 -12.60 19.24 2.40
CA HIS A 197 -12.20 20.64 2.60
C HIS A 197 -10.69 20.81 2.81
N CYS A 198 -10.03 19.88 3.52
CA CYS A 198 -8.59 19.87 3.65
C CYS A 198 -7.87 19.72 2.28
N ASN A 199 -8.36 18.83 1.42
CA ASN A 199 -7.82 18.67 0.07
C ASN A 199 -8.08 19.91 -0.82
N GLN A 200 -9.25 20.55 -0.71
CA GLN A 200 -9.51 21.84 -1.38
C GLN A 200 -8.51 22.92 -0.92
N LEU A 201 -8.25 22.99 0.38
CA LEU A 201 -7.29 23.94 0.93
C LEU A 201 -5.88 23.67 0.44
N ALA A 202 -5.44 22.39 0.46
CA ALA A 202 -4.14 21.99 -0.06
C ALA A 202 -3.97 22.41 -1.54
N ARG A 203 -4.98 22.15 -2.38
CA ARG A 203 -4.97 22.58 -3.79
C ARG A 203 -4.86 24.08 -3.94
N ARG A 204 -5.57 24.85 -3.13
CA ARG A 204 -5.48 26.34 -3.11
C ARG A 204 -4.12 26.85 -2.65
N CYS A 205 -3.40 26.08 -1.84
CA CYS A 205 -2.02 26.38 -1.43
C CYS A 205 -0.97 25.97 -2.48
N GLY A 206 -1.40 25.55 -3.68
CA GLY A 206 -0.51 25.14 -4.77
C GLY A 206 0.14 23.77 -4.54
N ILE A 207 -0.45 22.91 -3.71
CA ILE A 207 -0.05 21.52 -3.56
C ILE A 207 -0.78 20.71 -4.62
N GLU A 208 -0.03 19.92 -5.36
CA GLU A 208 -0.59 18.94 -6.27
C GLU A 208 -1.21 17.81 -5.46
N VAL A 209 -2.53 17.66 -5.60
CA VAL A 209 -3.32 16.59 -5.00
C VAL A 209 -4.09 15.87 -6.11
N PRO A 210 -4.27 14.54 -6.01
CA PRO A 210 -5.11 13.80 -6.94
C PRO A 210 -6.50 14.41 -7.05
N ASP A 211 -7.24 14.07 -8.10
CA ASP A 211 -8.65 14.45 -8.17
C ASP A 211 -9.42 13.83 -7.01
N PHE A 212 -10.38 14.56 -6.49
CA PHE A 212 -11.18 14.12 -5.36
C PHE A 212 -12.60 14.63 -5.46
N LYS A 213 -13.52 13.89 -4.86
CA LYS A 213 -14.95 14.25 -4.81
C LYS A 213 -15.59 13.74 -3.52
N LEU A 214 -16.80 14.21 -3.25
CA LEU A 214 -17.68 13.60 -2.27
C LEU A 214 -18.68 12.71 -3.00
N LEU A 215 -18.78 11.46 -2.57
CA LEU A 215 -19.83 10.53 -2.98
C LEU A 215 -20.93 10.56 -1.94
N SER A 216 -22.18 10.65 -2.40
CA SER A 216 -23.36 10.78 -1.53
C SER A 216 -23.24 11.89 -0.47
N ASP A 217 -22.57 13.00 -0.80
CA ASP A 217 -22.29 14.15 0.06
C ASP A 217 -21.62 13.83 1.41
N THR A 218 -21.06 12.64 1.55
CA THR A 218 -20.55 12.12 2.82
C THR A 218 -19.16 11.50 2.69
N TYR A 219 -18.94 10.70 1.65
CA TYR A 219 -17.72 9.89 1.53
C TYR A 219 -16.66 10.61 0.72
N PHE A 220 -15.51 10.86 1.33
CA PHE A 220 -14.36 11.36 0.60
C PHE A 220 -13.82 10.27 -0.34
N ALA A 221 -13.72 10.62 -1.61
CA ALA A 221 -13.14 9.79 -2.65
C ALA A 221 -11.94 10.49 -3.27
N SER A 222 -10.78 9.86 -3.25
CA SER A 222 -9.57 10.31 -3.93
C SER A 222 -9.28 9.41 -5.12
N LYS A 223 -9.02 10.01 -6.27
CA LYS A 223 -8.65 9.27 -7.48
C LYS A 223 -7.31 8.55 -7.23
N ARG A 224 -7.21 7.31 -7.65
CA ARG A 224 -5.98 6.53 -7.52
C ARG A 224 -4.90 7.14 -8.40
N PHE A 225 -3.79 7.55 -7.78
CA PHE A 225 -2.63 8.14 -8.44
C PHE A 225 -1.60 7.07 -8.88
N ASP A 226 -1.77 5.83 -8.38
CA ASP A 226 -0.97 4.67 -8.75
C ASP A 226 -1.54 3.91 -9.97
N ILE A 227 -2.48 4.54 -10.69
CA ILE A 227 -3.05 4.04 -11.94
C ILE A 227 -2.78 5.08 -13.04
N SER A 228 -2.16 4.64 -14.11
CA SER A 228 -1.89 5.47 -15.30
C SER A 228 -3.18 5.83 -16.05
N SER A 229 -3.09 6.78 -16.97
CA SER A 229 -4.24 7.23 -17.78
C SER A 229 -4.85 6.14 -18.65
N ASP A 230 -4.10 5.09 -18.99
CA ASP A 230 -4.57 3.91 -19.73
C ASP A 230 -5.06 2.78 -18.82
N GLY A 231 -5.21 3.05 -17.50
CA GLY A 231 -5.77 2.12 -16.53
C GLY A 231 -4.79 1.08 -15.98
N ARG A 232 -3.50 1.18 -16.30
CA ARG A 232 -2.48 0.23 -15.82
C ARG A 232 -1.89 0.67 -14.49
N PRO A 233 -1.61 -0.27 -13.55
CA PRO A 233 -0.91 0.03 -12.31
C PRO A 233 0.49 0.59 -12.57
N LEU A 234 0.89 1.58 -11.76
CA LEU A 234 2.22 2.16 -11.72
C LEU A 234 2.98 1.62 -10.50
N HIS A 235 4.30 1.45 -10.66
CA HIS A 235 5.12 1.05 -9.52
C HIS A 235 5.20 2.19 -8.49
N MET A 236 4.98 1.84 -7.24
CA MET A 236 4.95 2.78 -6.12
C MET A 236 5.83 2.26 -4.99
N ALA A 237 6.58 3.14 -4.35
CA ALA A 237 7.36 2.85 -3.16
C ALA A 237 7.17 3.95 -2.11
N THR A 238 6.91 3.57 -0.86
CA THR A 238 6.83 4.52 0.24
C THR A 238 8.22 4.99 0.69
N ALA A 239 8.30 6.16 1.31
CA ALA A 239 9.54 6.62 1.93
C ALA A 239 10.02 5.64 3.03
N ALA A 240 9.10 5.02 3.77
CA ALA A 240 9.43 3.99 4.76
C ALA A 240 10.13 2.79 4.13
N ALA A 241 9.61 2.29 3.00
CA ALA A 241 10.21 1.18 2.25
C ALA A 241 11.59 1.54 1.66
N LEU A 242 11.70 2.72 1.07
CA LEU A 242 12.95 3.19 0.47
C LEU A 242 14.06 3.40 1.50
N LEU A 243 13.73 3.98 2.65
CA LEU A 243 14.67 4.23 3.75
C LEU A 243 14.91 3.02 4.64
N ASN A 244 14.18 1.92 4.44
CA ASN A 244 14.16 0.75 5.32
C ASN A 244 13.86 1.14 6.78
N GLU A 245 12.82 1.92 7.00
CA GLU A 245 12.45 2.46 8.30
C GLU A 245 11.07 1.99 8.77
N ASN A 246 10.97 1.77 10.10
CA ASN A 246 9.68 1.54 10.75
C ASN A 246 8.96 2.87 10.97
N ILE A 247 7.63 2.82 10.94
CA ILE A 247 6.79 3.98 11.27
C ILE A 247 6.73 4.27 12.77
N TYR A 248 7.07 3.30 13.63
CA TYR A 248 7.09 3.45 15.09
C TYR A 248 8.35 2.84 15.72
N PRO A 249 9.13 3.60 16.47
CA PRO A 249 9.07 5.06 16.59
C PRO A 249 9.50 5.72 15.26
N PRO A 250 8.87 6.84 14.87
CA PRO A 250 9.24 7.54 13.65
C PRO A 250 10.68 8.09 13.78
N LYS A 251 11.48 7.86 12.75
CA LYS A 251 12.85 8.37 12.67
C LYS A 251 13.01 9.39 11.55
N THR A 252 12.14 9.30 10.54
CA THR A 252 12.18 10.17 9.38
C THR A 252 11.58 11.53 9.74
N ASP A 253 12.35 12.58 9.52
CA ASP A 253 11.89 13.96 9.55
C ASP A 253 11.79 14.55 8.14
N TYR A 254 11.25 15.75 8.01
CA TYR A 254 11.10 16.41 6.72
C TYR A 254 12.43 16.76 6.03
N LYS A 255 13.51 16.91 6.76
CA LYS A 255 14.83 17.11 6.15
C LYS A 255 15.25 15.86 5.39
N VAL A 256 15.02 14.68 5.96
CA VAL A 256 15.27 13.40 5.31
C VAL A 256 14.33 13.20 4.11
N LEU A 257 13.04 13.52 4.26
CA LEU A 257 12.07 13.41 3.15
C LEU A 257 12.40 14.34 1.98
N LEU A 258 12.83 15.57 2.23
CA LEU A 258 13.25 16.50 1.19
C LEU A 258 14.51 16.01 0.46
N ALA A 259 15.49 15.48 1.21
CA ALA A 259 16.69 14.89 0.63
C ALA A 259 16.36 13.64 -0.20
N LEU A 260 15.50 12.76 0.32
CA LEU A 260 15.03 11.57 -0.40
C LEU A 260 14.30 11.97 -1.68
N THR A 261 13.39 12.96 -1.61
CA THR A 261 12.68 13.45 -2.79
C THR A 261 13.66 13.94 -3.87
N GLY A 262 14.63 14.75 -3.50
CA GLY A 262 15.66 15.23 -4.45
C GLY A 262 16.47 14.08 -5.05
N TYR A 263 16.81 13.06 -4.26
CA TYR A 263 17.57 11.90 -4.73
C TYR A 263 16.77 11.01 -5.69
N ILE A 264 15.52 10.70 -5.34
CA ILE A 264 14.66 9.79 -6.12
C ILE A 264 14.17 10.46 -7.41
N THR A 265 13.70 11.70 -7.31
CA THR A 265 13.04 12.37 -8.44
C THR A 265 14.01 13.15 -9.33
N GLN A 266 15.15 13.57 -8.78
CA GLN A 266 16.10 14.48 -9.42
C GLN A 266 15.42 15.75 -9.96
N SER A 267 14.31 16.16 -9.36
CA SER A 267 13.45 17.26 -9.77
C SER A 267 13.33 18.31 -8.67
N PRO A 268 13.83 19.54 -8.90
CA PRO A 268 13.59 20.65 -7.96
C PRO A 268 12.10 20.95 -7.73
N THR A 269 11.27 20.74 -8.73
CA THR A 269 9.82 20.95 -8.64
C THR A 269 9.19 19.98 -7.63
N GLU A 270 9.60 18.70 -7.64
CA GLU A 270 9.10 17.72 -6.68
C GLU A 270 9.59 18.04 -5.24
N VAL A 271 10.82 18.53 -5.10
CA VAL A 271 11.33 18.98 -3.80
C VAL A 271 10.51 20.19 -3.29
N GLU A 272 10.16 21.13 -4.18
CA GLU A 272 9.27 22.25 -3.82
C GLU A 272 7.89 21.76 -3.42
N GLN A 273 7.30 20.82 -4.14
CA GLN A 273 6.02 20.21 -3.78
C GLN A 273 6.09 19.49 -2.42
N MET A 274 7.17 18.79 -2.13
CA MET A 274 7.38 18.17 -0.80
C MET A 274 7.52 19.22 0.30
N PHE A 275 8.22 20.32 0.04
CA PHE A 275 8.33 21.43 0.97
C PHE A 275 6.97 22.09 1.24
N ARG A 276 6.13 22.30 0.22
CA ARG A 276 4.77 22.82 0.39
C ARG A 276 3.92 21.88 1.24
N ARG A 277 4.00 20.55 1.03
CA ARG A 277 3.32 19.54 1.85
C ARG A 277 3.78 19.61 3.32
N MET A 278 5.09 19.74 3.56
CA MET A 278 5.65 19.93 4.89
C MET A 278 5.03 21.15 5.60
N VAL A 279 5.10 22.31 4.96
CA VAL A 279 4.55 23.56 5.54
C VAL A 279 3.07 23.42 5.82
N PHE A 280 2.32 22.86 4.87
CA PHE A 280 0.88 22.63 5.01
C PHE A 280 0.57 21.71 6.19
N ASN A 281 1.24 20.55 6.29
CA ASN A 281 1.04 19.59 7.38
C ASN A 281 1.31 20.20 8.75
N VAL A 282 2.37 21.00 8.87
CA VAL A 282 2.69 21.72 10.12
C VAL A 282 1.60 22.72 10.46
N LEU A 283 1.14 23.53 9.49
CA LEU A 283 0.15 24.57 9.72
C LEU A 283 -1.24 24.04 10.07
N ILE A 284 -1.66 22.93 9.46
CA ILE A 284 -2.96 22.31 9.80
C ILE A 284 -2.88 21.39 11.02
N GLY A 285 -1.68 21.17 11.59
CA GLY A 285 -1.49 20.29 12.74
C GLY A 285 -1.67 18.81 12.40
N ASN A 286 -1.29 18.36 11.18
CA ASN A 286 -1.30 16.95 10.84
C ASN A 286 -0.32 16.19 11.75
N LYS A 287 -0.80 15.13 12.40
CA LYS A 287 -0.01 14.29 13.32
C LYS A 287 0.25 12.89 12.76
N ASP A 288 -0.23 12.61 11.56
CA ASP A 288 -0.14 11.30 10.90
C ASP A 288 0.79 11.38 9.66
N ASP A 289 1.83 12.20 9.72
CA ASP A 289 2.76 12.45 8.62
C ASP A 289 4.04 11.58 8.69
N HIS A 290 3.87 10.30 9.04
CA HIS A 290 4.96 9.34 9.07
C HIS A 290 5.40 8.88 7.66
N ALA A 291 6.61 8.29 7.55
CA ALA A 291 7.26 7.95 6.28
C ALA A 291 6.43 7.06 5.33
N LYS A 292 5.49 6.26 5.83
CA LYS A 292 4.62 5.41 5.00
C LYS A 292 3.50 6.20 4.30
N ASN A 293 3.24 7.45 4.71
CA ASN A 293 2.26 8.33 4.08
C ASN A 293 2.83 9.16 2.90
N PHE A 294 4.11 8.99 2.61
CA PHE A 294 4.78 9.61 1.47
C PHE A 294 5.21 8.52 0.49
N SER A 295 4.76 8.62 -0.74
CA SER A 295 5.04 7.62 -1.78
C SER A 295 5.63 8.28 -3.02
N PHE A 296 6.48 7.53 -3.71
CA PHE A 296 7.06 7.88 -4.99
C PHE A 296 6.52 6.91 -6.05
N VAL A 297 6.09 7.46 -7.17
CA VAL A 297 5.54 6.71 -8.29
C VAL A 297 6.53 6.71 -9.44
N HIS A 298 6.82 5.56 -10.00
CA HIS A 298 7.61 5.44 -11.22
C HIS A 298 6.70 5.72 -12.41
N LEU A 299 7.03 6.75 -13.17
CA LEU A 299 6.38 7.08 -14.43
C LEU A 299 7.18 6.45 -15.56
N ASP A 300 6.51 5.69 -16.43
CA ASP A 300 7.13 5.01 -17.59
C ASP A 300 7.56 6.02 -18.66
#